data_fec8c94a87d6990583559a91cad0dc88
#
_entry.id   fec8c94a87d6990583559a91cad0dc88
#
_cell.length_a   1.000
_cell.length_b   1.000
_cell.length_c   1.000
_cell.angle_alpha   90.00
_cell.angle_beta   90.00
_cell.angle_gamma   90.00
#
_symmetry.space_group_name_H-M   'P 1'
#
loop_
_entity.id
_entity.type
_entity.pdbx_description
1 polymer ?
#
loop_
_entity_poly.entity_id
_entity_poly.type
_entity_poly.pdbx_seq_one_letter_code
_entity_poly.pdbx_strand_id
1 'polypeptide(L)'
;MNAARTFIALILAIAGSLASEASIIISEFMAGNNTTVVPNSVPGRFDDWIELHNTGPSEQDMGGWRLTNDPDGSDAWIFPAGTIAPANGYLIIFASGNDNPDSKNNLHTNFKLAKSGEYLALMAPDESITSAFGPAGSSYPNQSDDVSYGIHPVTDNVVFFENPTPGAKNNEDGIARVAPIEVSPTRG
;
A
#
# COMPACT_ATOMS: atom_id res chain seq x y z
N MET A 1 53.88 -51.61 0.96
CA MET A 1 53.18 -50.73 1.98
C MET A 1 52.57 -49.54 1.21
N ASN A 2 51.25 -49.61 0.89
CA ASN A 2 50.55 -48.54 0.20
C ASN A 2 49.79 -47.70 1.20
N ALA A 3 50.20 -46.45 1.38
CA ALA A 3 49.50 -45.50 2.22
C ALA A 3 48.34 -44.87 1.42
N ALA A 4 47.11 -45.18 1.79
CA ALA A 4 45.92 -44.56 1.24
C ALA A 4 45.80 -43.12 1.85
N ARG A 5 45.84 -42.12 0.98
CA ARG A 5 45.58 -40.74 1.35
C ARG A 5 44.07 -40.47 1.25
N THR A 6 43.41 -40.33 2.41
CA THR A 6 42.02 -39.96 2.51
C THR A 6 41.91 -38.44 2.28
N PHE A 7 41.29 -38.02 1.19
CA PHE A 7 40.90 -36.61 0.99
C PHE A 7 39.57 -36.35 1.69
N ILE A 8 39.54 -35.55 2.75
CA ILE A 8 38.32 -35.02 3.31
C ILE A 8 37.94 -33.78 2.48
N ALA A 9 36.89 -33.90 1.70
CA ALA A 9 36.28 -32.76 1.02
C ALA A 9 35.44 -31.97 2.04
N LEU A 10 35.88 -30.78 2.39
CA LEU A 10 35.12 -29.82 3.19
C LEU A 10 34.07 -29.18 2.30
N ILE A 11 32.81 -29.63 2.42
CA ILE A 11 31.68 -28.97 1.74
C ILE A 11 31.32 -27.74 2.57
N LEU A 12 31.75 -26.57 2.08
CA LEU A 12 31.33 -25.28 2.63
C LEU A 12 29.90 -25.02 2.16
N ALA A 13 28.90 -25.28 3.01
CA ALA A 13 27.53 -24.89 2.74
C ALA A 13 27.42 -23.36 2.84
N ILE A 14 27.36 -22.69 1.68
CA ILE A 14 26.99 -21.28 1.62
C ILE A 14 25.49 -21.23 1.89
N ALA A 15 25.10 -20.95 3.12
CA ALA A 15 23.74 -20.56 3.45
C ALA A 15 23.51 -19.17 2.81
N GLY A 16 23.06 -19.16 1.56
CA GLY A 16 22.54 -17.95 0.96
C GLY A 16 21.32 -17.50 1.76
N SER A 17 21.46 -16.46 2.56
CA SER A 17 20.32 -15.72 3.08
C SER A 17 19.55 -15.23 1.85
N LEU A 18 18.35 -15.77 1.61
CA LEU A 18 17.39 -15.15 0.74
C LEU A 18 17.00 -13.84 1.42
N ALA A 19 17.72 -12.76 1.11
CA ALA A 19 17.27 -11.44 1.45
C ALA A 19 15.88 -11.31 0.81
N SER A 20 14.83 -11.16 1.61
CA SER A 20 13.53 -10.73 1.11
C SER A 20 13.79 -9.42 0.37
N GLU A 21 13.54 -9.39 -0.93
CA GLU A 21 13.63 -8.14 -1.67
C GLU A 21 12.68 -7.15 -1.03
N ALA A 22 13.18 -5.92 -0.78
CA ALA A 22 12.37 -4.84 -0.27
C ALA A 22 11.23 -4.59 -1.25
N SER A 23 10.00 -4.69 -0.79
CA SER A 23 8.82 -4.36 -1.56
C SER A 23 8.10 -3.20 -0.89
N ILE A 24 7.83 -2.16 -1.67
CA ILE A 24 6.94 -1.09 -1.23
C ILE A 24 5.54 -1.43 -1.76
N ILE A 25 4.60 -1.56 -0.85
CA ILE A 25 3.21 -1.90 -1.17
C ILE A 25 2.27 -0.85 -0.60
N ILE A 26 1.10 -0.69 -1.20
CA ILE A 26 -0.01 -0.01 -0.56
C ILE A 26 -0.58 -1.00 0.45
N SER A 27 -0.45 -0.71 1.75
CA SER A 27 -0.91 -1.58 2.84
C SER A 27 -2.37 -1.33 3.20
N GLU A 28 -2.78 -0.06 3.22
CA GLU A 28 -4.12 0.37 3.64
C GLU A 28 -4.46 1.72 2.97
N PHE A 29 -5.73 1.99 2.73
CA PHE A 29 -6.20 3.32 2.34
C PHE A 29 -7.63 3.55 2.81
N MET A 30 -8.02 4.82 2.89
CA MET A 30 -9.38 5.23 3.25
C MET A 30 -9.89 6.28 2.27
N ALA A 31 -10.96 5.96 1.55
CA ALA A 31 -11.73 6.89 0.74
C ALA A 31 -13.03 7.24 1.50
N GLY A 32 -13.08 8.41 2.10
CA GLY A 32 -14.19 8.88 2.94
C GLY A 32 -13.84 9.00 4.42
N ASN A 33 -12.74 9.68 4.71
CA ASN A 33 -12.33 9.99 6.06
C ASN A 33 -13.11 11.19 6.59
N ASN A 34 -13.93 10.97 7.63
CA ASN A 34 -14.68 12.02 8.30
C ASN A 34 -14.22 12.28 9.75
N THR A 35 -13.70 11.25 10.41
CA THR A 35 -13.38 11.31 11.84
C THR A 35 -12.08 10.64 12.22
N THR A 36 -11.53 9.79 11.35
CA THR A 36 -10.29 9.06 11.64
C THR A 36 -9.09 10.01 11.69
N VAL A 37 -8.45 10.07 12.85
CA VAL A 37 -7.26 10.88 13.07
C VAL A 37 -6.03 10.14 12.55
N VAL A 38 -5.42 10.69 11.52
CA VAL A 38 -4.17 10.16 10.95
C VAL A 38 -2.97 10.78 11.67
N PRO A 39 -1.92 10.00 12.00
CA PRO A 39 -0.71 10.54 12.62
C PRO A 39 -0.16 11.75 11.84
N ASN A 40 0.26 12.77 12.57
CA ASN A 40 0.77 14.04 12.04
C ASN A 40 -0.22 14.87 11.20
N SER A 41 -1.48 14.48 11.05
CA SER A 41 -2.48 15.31 10.36
C SER A 41 -2.64 16.70 10.97
N VAL A 42 -3.07 17.66 10.15
CA VAL A 42 -3.43 18.99 10.64
C VAL A 42 -4.71 18.87 11.47
N PRO A 43 -4.76 19.39 12.72
CA PRO A 43 -5.93 19.29 13.58
C PRO A 43 -7.21 19.79 12.89
N GLY A 44 -8.26 18.96 12.93
CA GLY A 44 -9.57 19.29 12.33
C GLY A 44 -9.65 19.05 10.82
N ARG A 45 -8.61 18.49 10.18
CA ARG A 45 -8.64 18.01 8.81
C ARG A 45 -8.75 16.49 8.81
N PHE A 46 -9.63 15.99 7.97
CA PHE A 46 -9.90 14.58 7.77
C PHE A 46 -9.83 14.28 6.26
N ASP A 47 -8.62 14.43 5.69
CA ASP A 47 -8.41 14.09 4.30
C ASP A 47 -8.36 12.55 4.14
N ASP A 48 -8.81 12.05 3.00
CA ASP A 48 -8.57 10.67 2.60
C ASP A 48 -7.07 10.39 2.61
N TRP A 49 -6.68 9.14 2.79
CA TRP A 49 -5.27 8.81 2.92
C TRP A 49 -4.92 7.45 2.30
N ILE A 50 -3.66 7.32 1.94
CA ILE A 50 -3.04 6.11 1.40
C ILE A 50 -1.83 5.83 2.29
N GLU A 51 -1.66 4.58 2.71
CA GLU A 51 -0.51 4.12 3.45
C GLU A 51 0.35 3.20 2.59
N LEU A 52 1.65 3.48 2.56
CA LEU A 52 2.64 2.58 2.02
C LEU A 52 3.37 1.86 3.16
N HIS A 53 3.60 0.57 2.99
CA HIS A 53 4.44 -0.25 3.86
C HIS A 53 5.72 -0.64 3.12
N ASN A 54 6.86 -0.25 3.66
CA ASN A 54 8.15 -0.77 3.25
C ASN A 54 8.41 -2.09 4.00
N THR A 55 8.26 -3.22 3.32
CA THR A 55 8.47 -4.55 3.92
C THR A 55 9.95 -4.93 4.04
N GLY A 56 10.84 -4.10 3.50
CA GLY A 56 12.27 -4.34 3.48
C GLY A 56 13.00 -3.90 4.74
N PRO A 57 14.18 -4.50 5.01
CA PRO A 57 15.00 -4.20 6.19
C PRO A 57 15.79 -2.88 6.06
N SER A 58 15.71 -2.19 4.93
CA SER A 58 16.38 -0.93 4.66
C SER A 58 15.37 0.14 4.28
N GLU A 59 15.69 1.40 4.54
CA GLU A 59 14.92 2.52 4.03
C GLU A 59 14.92 2.56 2.50
N GLN A 60 13.84 3.08 1.91
CA GLN A 60 13.69 3.25 0.47
C GLN A 60 13.50 4.72 0.13
N ASP A 61 14.32 5.24 -0.77
CA ASP A 61 14.09 6.55 -1.40
C ASP A 61 12.90 6.42 -2.38
N MET A 62 11.84 7.17 -2.09
CA MET A 62 10.63 7.20 -2.91
C MET A 62 10.68 8.27 -4.01
N GLY A 63 11.76 9.06 -4.10
CA GLY A 63 11.89 10.10 -5.13
C GLY A 63 11.68 9.54 -6.54
N GLY A 64 10.70 10.10 -7.28
CA GLY A 64 10.34 9.65 -8.63
C GLY A 64 9.39 8.45 -8.71
N TRP A 65 9.05 7.80 -7.58
CA TRP A 65 7.93 6.88 -7.53
C TRP A 65 6.63 7.63 -7.79
N ARG A 66 5.56 6.92 -8.14
CA ARG A 66 4.30 7.52 -8.55
C ARG A 66 3.12 6.82 -7.89
N LEU A 67 2.11 7.61 -7.49
CA LEU A 67 0.77 7.13 -7.14
C LEU A 67 -0.21 7.60 -8.22
N THR A 68 -1.13 6.73 -8.61
CA THR A 68 -2.16 7.06 -9.59
C THR A 68 -3.48 6.42 -9.26
N ASN A 69 -4.57 7.15 -9.53
CA ASN A 69 -5.93 6.61 -9.57
C ASN A 69 -6.45 6.44 -11.03
N ASP A 70 -5.58 6.64 -12.01
CA ASP A 70 -5.84 6.45 -13.43
C ASP A 70 -5.13 5.19 -13.94
N PRO A 71 -5.86 4.20 -14.52
CA PRO A 71 -5.25 3.00 -15.09
C PRO A 71 -4.22 3.28 -16.20
N ASP A 72 -4.36 4.41 -16.91
CA ASP A 72 -3.42 4.82 -17.94
C ASP A 72 -2.18 5.54 -17.36
N GLY A 73 -2.21 5.92 -16.08
CA GLY A 73 -1.11 6.58 -15.37
C GLY A 73 -0.76 7.99 -15.88
N SER A 74 -1.61 8.61 -16.69
CA SER A 74 -1.31 9.88 -17.38
C SER A 74 -1.14 11.06 -16.43
N ASP A 75 -1.86 11.09 -15.31
CA ASP A 75 -1.84 12.14 -14.28
C ASP A 75 -1.25 11.65 -12.95
N ALA A 76 -0.35 10.67 -13.00
CA ALA A 76 0.24 10.11 -11.79
C ALA A 76 0.95 11.17 -10.95
N TRP A 77 0.66 11.20 -9.65
CA TRP A 77 1.37 12.03 -8.68
C TRP A 77 2.76 11.46 -8.41
N ILE A 78 3.77 12.31 -8.44
CA ILE A 78 5.18 11.92 -8.30
C ILE A 78 5.66 12.26 -6.90
N PHE A 79 6.27 11.28 -6.21
CA PHE A 79 6.89 11.52 -4.92
C PHE A 79 8.04 12.52 -5.04
N PRO A 80 8.07 13.57 -4.20
CA PRO A 80 9.18 14.51 -4.15
C PRO A 80 10.52 13.81 -3.86
N ALA A 81 11.61 14.35 -4.43
CA ALA A 81 12.97 13.89 -4.13
C ALA A 81 13.26 13.98 -2.63
N GLY A 82 13.94 12.96 -2.07
CA GLY A 82 14.25 12.89 -0.65
C GLY A 82 13.09 12.41 0.23
N THR A 83 11.98 11.96 -0.35
CA THR A 83 10.94 11.24 0.39
C THR A 83 11.46 9.86 0.77
N ILE A 84 11.47 9.52 2.05
CA ILE A 84 11.98 8.25 2.56
C ILE A 84 10.85 7.40 3.14
N ALA A 85 10.70 6.17 2.66
CA ALA A 85 9.92 5.14 3.33
C ALA A 85 10.85 4.38 4.30
N PRO A 86 10.61 4.46 5.64
CA PRO A 86 11.51 3.87 6.63
C PRO A 86 11.53 2.34 6.53
N ALA A 87 12.66 1.72 6.91
CA ALA A 87 12.81 0.26 6.96
C ALA A 87 11.73 -0.39 7.83
N ASN A 88 11.05 -1.42 7.33
CA ASN A 88 9.92 -2.09 7.99
C ASN A 88 8.85 -1.12 8.52
N GLY A 89 8.72 0.05 7.89
CA GLY A 89 7.89 1.15 8.38
C GLY A 89 6.83 1.60 7.37
N TYR A 90 6.09 2.61 7.78
CA TYR A 90 4.93 3.10 7.07
C TYR A 90 5.13 4.55 6.63
N LEU A 91 4.58 4.90 5.47
CA LEU A 91 4.56 6.26 4.92
C LEU A 91 3.13 6.61 4.56
N ILE A 92 2.61 7.70 5.14
CA ILE A 92 1.26 8.19 4.86
C ILE A 92 1.29 9.28 3.80
N ILE A 93 0.37 9.21 2.87
CA ILE A 93 0.11 10.23 1.85
C ILE A 93 -1.37 10.61 1.92
N PHE A 94 -1.67 11.89 2.02
CA PHE A 94 -3.04 12.38 2.00
C PHE A 94 -3.56 12.54 0.57
N ALA A 95 -4.67 11.89 0.25
CA ALA A 95 -5.31 11.97 -1.06
C ALA A 95 -6.27 13.18 -1.09
N SER A 96 -5.72 14.38 -1.00
CA SER A 96 -6.49 15.62 -0.85
C SER A 96 -6.74 16.39 -2.15
N GLY A 97 -6.02 16.07 -3.23
CA GLY A 97 -6.07 16.81 -4.49
C GLY A 97 -5.35 18.16 -4.46
N ASN A 98 -4.55 18.44 -3.43
CA ASN A 98 -3.88 19.75 -3.28
C ASN A 98 -2.51 19.82 -3.94
N ASP A 99 -1.85 18.69 -4.15
CA ASP A 99 -0.51 18.58 -4.75
C ASP A 99 0.59 19.45 -4.09
N ASN A 100 0.39 19.82 -2.84
CA ASN A 100 1.34 20.65 -2.10
C ASN A 100 1.40 20.20 -0.64
N PRO A 101 2.60 20.21 -0.02
CA PRO A 101 2.73 19.93 1.39
C PRO A 101 1.90 20.90 2.24
N ASP A 102 1.33 20.38 3.32
CA ASP A 102 0.61 21.18 4.30
C ASP A 102 1.56 21.86 5.32
N SER A 103 0.99 22.54 6.32
CA SER A 103 1.75 23.24 7.36
C SER A 103 2.63 22.32 8.23
N LYS A 104 2.44 21.01 8.14
CA LYS A 104 3.25 19.98 8.81
C LYS A 104 4.18 19.23 7.87
N ASN A 105 4.26 19.70 6.63
CA ASN A 105 5.05 19.09 5.57
C ASN A 105 4.63 17.65 5.23
N ASN A 106 3.33 17.33 5.40
CA ASN A 106 2.78 16.07 4.94
C ASN A 106 2.68 16.03 3.41
N LEU A 107 2.75 14.82 2.86
CA LEU A 107 2.58 14.58 1.43
C LEU A 107 1.10 14.60 1.06
N HIS A 108 0.79 15.26 -0.06
CA HIS A 108 -0.56 15.36 -0.59
C HIS A 108 -0.57 15.09 -2.09
N THR A 109 -1.42 14.17 -2.55
CA THR A 109 -1.57 13.86 -3.97
C THR A 109 -2.32 14.99 -4.72
N ASN A 110 -2.19 14.99 -6.06
CA ASN A 110 -2.97 15.83 -6.99
C ASN A 110 -4.39 15.32 -7.22
N PHE A 111 -4.74 14.14 -6.67
CA PHE A 111 -6.07 13.50 -6.79
C PHE A 111 -6.68 13.22 -5.41
N LYS A 112 -7.97 12.89 -5.41
CA LYS A 112 -8.73 12.38 -4.26
C LYS A 112 -9.16 10.94 -4.53
N LEU A 113 -9.47 10.19 -3.49
CA LEU A 113 -10.01 8.85 -3.63
C LEU A 113 -11.54 8.88 -3.79
N ALA A 114 -12.06 8.07 -4.72
CA ALA A 114 -13.50 7.96 -4.94
C ALA A 114 -14.11 6.89 -4.04
N LYS A 115 -15.07 7.26 -3.20
CA LYS A 115 -15.84 6.30 -2.36
C LYS A 115 -16.58 5.24 -3.17
N SER A 116 -17.00 5.56 -4.40
CA SER A 116 -17.68 4.63 -5.29
C SER A 116 -16.79 3.53 -5.85
N GLY A 117 -15.50 3.60 -5.56
CA GLY A 117 -14.50 2.71 -6.12
C GLY A 117 -13.85 3.26 -7.39
N GLU A 118 -12.57 3.04 -7.50
CA GLU A 118 -11.74 3.37 -8.66
C GLU A 118 -10.46 2.53 -8.66
N TYR A 119 -9.59 2.77 -9.62
CA TYR A 119 -8.24 2.22 -9.64
C TYR A 119 -7.34 2.97 -8.64
N LEU A 120 -6.39 2.27 -8.02
CA LEU A 120 -5.32 2.88 -7.23
C LEU A 120 -4.06 2.05 -7.39
N ALA A 121 -2.94 2.67 -7.79
CA ALA A 121 -1.68 1.95 -7.94
C ALA A 121 -0.48 2.77 -7.48
N LEU A 122 0.54 2.03 -7.04
CA LEU A 122 1.90 2.50 -6.81
C LEU A 122 2.79 1.98 -7.94
N MET A 123 3.56 2.88 -8.54
CA MET A 123 4.48 2.60 -9.63
C MET A 123 5.91 2.98 -9.25
N ALA A 124 6.84 2.11 -9.59
CA ALA A 124 8.27 2.40 -9.47
C ALA A 124 8.74 3.41 -10.54
N PRO A 125 9.95 3.98 -10.41
CA PRO A 125 10.46 4.95 -11.40
C PRO A 125 10.61 4.40 -12.83
N ASP A 126 10.71 3.09 -13.00
CA ASP A 126 10.75 2.41 -14.30
C ASP A 126 9.35 2.12 -14.88
N GLU A 127 8.31 2.70 -14.24
CA GLU A 127 6.89 2.59 -14.60
C GLU A 127 6.27 1.20 -14.33
N SER A 128 7.00 0.28 -13.71
CA SER A 128 6.42 -0.98 -13.26
C SER A 128 5.44 -0.76 -12.09
N ILE A 129 4.29 -1.45 -12.13
CA ILE A 129 3.31 -1.43 -11.04
C ILE A 129 3.80 -2.39 -9.95
N THR A 130 4.04 -1.86 -8.75
CA THR A 130 4.48 -2.66 -7.60
C THR A 130 3.34 -3.07 -6.68
N SER A 131 2.27 -2.29 -6.64
CA SER A 131 1.07 -2.56 -5.84
C SER A 131 -0.14 -1.89 -6.48
N ALA A 132 -1.29 -2.59 -6.54
CA ALA A 132 -2.51 -2.01 -7.08
C ALA A 132 -3.77 -2.58 -6.44
N PHE A 133 -4.79 -1.74 -6.31
CA PHE A 133 -6.16 -2.08 -5.98
C PHE A 133 -7.05 -1.73 -7.18
N GLY A 134 -7.92 -2.68 -7.57
CA GLY A 134 -8.65 -2.57 -8.82
C GLY A 134 -7.72 -2.84 -10.01
N PRO A 135 -7.33 -4.12 -10.29
CA PRO A 135 -6.47 -4.44 -11.43
C PRO A 135 -7.08 -3.94 -12.73
N ALA A 136 -6.25 -3.73 -13.77
CA ALA A 136 -6.61 -3.09 -15.04
C ALA A 136 -8.01 -3.44 -15.54
N GLY A 137 -8.89 -2.45 -15.60
CA GLY A 137 -10.29 -2.61 -16.01
C GLY A 137 -11.29 -2.89 -14.87
N SER A 138 -10.85 -2.93 -13.61
CA SER A 138 -11.71 -3.00 -12.43
C SER A 138 -11.41 -1.86 -11.45
N SER A 139 -12.24 -1.75 -10.41
CA SER A 139 -12.09 -0.77 -9.34
C SER A 139 -11.99 -1.48 -8.00
N TYR A 140 -11.38 -0.87 -6.99
CA TYR A 140 -11.61 -1.28 -5.62
C TYR A 140 -13.12 -1.10 -5.29
N PRO A 141 -13.66 -1.88 -4.33
CA PRO A 141 -15.10 -1.84 -4.06
C PRO A 141 -15.53 -0.52 -3.43
N ASN A 142 -16.85 -0.25 -3.46
CA ASN A 142 -17.46 0.89 -2.79
C ASN A 142 -17.05 0.95 -1.31
N GLN A 143 -16.61 2.12 -0.86
CA GLN A 143 -16.11 2.39 0.49
C GLN A 143 -17.21 2.98 1.39
N SER A 144 -17.09 2.77 2.70
CA SER A 144 -17.92 3.41 3.72
C SER A 144 -17.11 4.49 4.43
N ASP A 145 -17.79 5.48 5.02
CA ASP A 145 -17.12 6.50 5.84
C ASP A 145 -16.40 5.86 7.03
N ASP A 146 -15.19 6.33 7.29
CA ASP A 146 -14.33 5.91 8.40
C ASP A 146 -14.01 4.40 8.45
N VAL A 147 -14.16 3.71 7.32
CA VAL A 147 -13.74 2.31 7.11
C VAL A 147 -12.64 2.30 6.07
N SER A 148 -11.50 1.73 6.40
CA SER A 148 -10.40 1.58 5.46
C SER A 148 -10.46 0.26 4.68
N TYR A 149 -9.63 0.15 3.64
CA TYR A 149 -9.51 -1.03 2.81
C TYR A 149 -8.02 -1.32 2.56
N GLY A 150 -7.60 -2.56 2.76
CA GLY A 150 -6.18 -2.87 2.70
C GLY A 150 -5.88 -4.36 2.82
N ILE A 151 -4.61 -4.68 2.98
CA ILE A 151 -4.08 -6.04 3.00
C ILE A 151 -4.16 -6.60 4.43
N HIS A 152 -4.82 -7.75 4.60
CA HIS A 152 -4.89 -8.46 5.87
C HIS A 152 -3.51 -9.04 6.24
N PRO A 153 -2.97 -8.76 7.45
CA PRO A 153 -1.56 -8.98 7.78
C PRO A 153 -1.15 -10.45 7.96
N VAL A 154 -2.10 -11.39 7.87
CA VAL A 154 -1.86 -12.84 8.03
C VAL A 154 -2.25 -13.63 6.79
N THR A 155 -3.31 -13.20 6.08
CA THR A 155 -3.87 -13.96 4.94
C THR A 155 -3.54 -13.36 3.59
N ASP A 156 -2.96 -12.15 3.56
CA ASP A 156 -2.70 -11.33 2.37
C ASP A 156 -3.94 -11.02 1.53
N ASN A 157 -5.14 -11.38 2.02
CA ASN A 157 -6.39 -11.01 1.37
C ASN A 157 -6.64 -9.51 1.54
N VAL A 158 -7.32 -8.93 0.57
CA VAL A 158 -7.76 -7.53 0.65
C VAL A 158 -9.12 -7.49 1.36
N VAL A 159 -9.22 -6.69 2.42
CA VAL A 159 -10.37 -6.66 3.34
C VAL A 159 -10.67 -5.23 3.81
N PHE A 160 -11.85 -5.04 4.39
CA PHE A 160 -12.23 -3.80 5.05
C PHE A 160 -11.87 -3.84 6.54
N PHE A 161 -11.42 -2.69 7.08
CA PHE A 161 -11.10 -2.52 8.50
C PHE A 161 -12.03 -1.45 9.11
N GLU A 162 -12.89 -1.87 10.05
CA GLU A 162 -13.71 -0.96 10.84
C GLU A 162 -12.88 -0.17 11.88
N ASN A 163 -11.69 -0.68 12.19
CA ASN A 163 -10.70 -0.04 13.03
C ASN A 163 -9.43 0.25 12.21
N PRO A 164 -9.37 1.36 11.46
CA PRO A 164 -8.22 1.73 10.64
C PRO A 164 -6.94 1.90 11.45
N THR A 165 -5.79 1.60 10.84
CA THR A 165 -4.49 1.61 11.52
C THR A 165 -3.44 2.51 10.86
N PRO A 166 -3.76 3.77 10.51
CA PRO A 166 -2.82 4.62 9.79
C PRO A 166 -1.50 4.82 10.55
N GLY A 167 -0.38 4.52 9.91
CA GLY A 167 0.97 4.59 10.46
C GLY A 167 1.42 3.34 11.22
N ALA A 168 0.66 2.23 11.15
CA ALA A 168 0.95 0.99 11.86
C ALA A 168 0.52 -0.25 11.07
N LYS A 169 0.95 -1.43 11.52
CA LYS A 169 0.53 -2.72 10.97
C LYS A 169 -0.99 -2.87 11.06
N ASN A 170 -1.62 -3.32 9.96
CA ASN A 170 -3.06 -3.58 9.90
C ASN A 170 -3.51 -4.58 10.97
N ASN A 171 -4.71 -4.39 11.49
CA ASN A 171 -5.35 -5.30 12.45
C ASN A 171 -5.67 -6.65 11.80
N GLU A 172 -5.90 -7.67 12.62
CA GLU A 172 -6.34 -9.01 12.19
C GLU A 172 -7.88 -9.14 12.18
N ASP A 173 -8.62 -8.06 12.46
CA ASP A 173 -10.09 -8.02 12.50
C ASP A 173 -10.72 -7.61 11.15
N GLY A 174 -9.91 -7.54 10.09
CA GLY A 174 -10.39 -7.20 8.75
C GLY A 174 -11.45 -8.17 8.22
N ILE A 175 -12.52 -7.62 7.65
CA ILE A 175 -13.66 -8.38 7.14
C ILE A 175 -13.75 -8.33 5.62
N ALA A 176 -13.94 -9.51 4.99
CA ALA A 176 -14.30 -9.59 3.59
C ALA A 176 -15.79 -9.25 3.44
N ARG A 177 -16.12 -8.10 2.85
CA ARG A 177 -17.52 -7.80 2.50
C ARG A 177 -17.87 -8.51 1.20
N VAL A 178 -18.78 -9.46 1.25
CA VAL A 178 -19.38 -10.06 0.05
C VAL A 178 -20.28 -8.99 -0.58
N ALA A 179 -20.08 -8.72 -1.88
CA ALA A 179 -21.01 -7.85 -2.60
C ALA A 179 -22.46 -8.38 -2.42
N PRO A 180 -23.44 -7.49 -2.22
CA PRO A 180 -24.85 -7.92 -2.16
C PRO A 180 -25.18 -8.74 -3.41
N ILE A 181 -25.78 -9.91 -3.22
CA ILE A 181 -26.30 -10.71 -4.34
C ILE A 181 -27.44 -9.88 -4.95
N GLU A 182 -27.22 -9.31 -6.12
CA GLU A 182 -28.31 -8.72 -6.89
C GLU A 182 -29.24 -9.84 -7.34
N VAL A 183 -30.33 -10.03 -6.59
CA VAL A 183 -31.41 -10.92 -7.01
C VAL A 183 -32.17 -10.19 -8.11
N SER A 184 -31.80 -10.47 -9.36
CA SER A 184 -32.60 -10.01 -10.50
C SER A 184 -34.01 -10.63 -10.37
N PRO A 185 -35.10 -9.83 -10.30
CA PRO A 185 -36.44 -10.39 -10.27
C PRO A 185 -36.66 -11.12 -11.58
N THR A 186 -36.85 -12.45 -11.49
CA THR A 186 -37.34 -13.24 -12.61
C THR A 186 -38.72 -12.69 -12.99
N ARG A 187 -38.80 -12.07 -14.17
CA ARG A 187 -40.10 -11.76 -14.78
C ARG A 187 -40.83 -13.06 -15.02
N GLY A 188 -41.93 -13.25 -14.25
CA GLY A 188 -42.97 -14.27 -14.54
C GLY A 188 -43.84 -13.80 -15.71
#